data_ce8f325ce8baf2cf021c5b0d1ceb21b1
#
_entry.id   ce8f325ce8baf2cf021c5b0d1ceb21b1
#
_cell.length_a   1.000
_cell.length_b   1.000
_cell.length_c   1.000
_cell.angle_alpha   90.00
_cell.angle_beta   90.00
_cell.angle_gamma   90.00
#
_symmetry.space_group_name_H-M   'P 1'
#
loop_
_entity.id
_entity.type
_entity.pdbx_description
1 polymer ?
#
loop_
_entity_poly.entity_id
_entity_poly.type
_entity_poly.pdbx_seq_one_letter_code
_entity_poly.pdbx_strand_id
1 'polypeptide(L)'
;MNTCILKNIKYLLVFSFFLLMASCSSDDNIEKKESPTEAIDLARNFLTGDIVLSTHATLNGVNKTLLPTGCPTRFNFTWSTTEKQAFTIKLEDFTIGEMPFSITYVCDAKCMPLNSWEKKEYKGDGWLKFNGTNGYIVLEKDGKPSIMNGSFVKGYYNVNTHEINFIVDYNMMNVRSECFLQTIDKSRTSKFDAEFKKYEADLAAYKKEHGL
;
A
#
# COMPACT_ATOMS: atom_id res chain seq x y z
N MET A 1 -65.92 20.98 -45.87
CA MET A 1 -64.50 20.98 -46.08
C MET A 1 -63.75 21.20 -44.71
N ASN A 2 -64.04 20.39 -43.68
CA ASN A 2 -63.46 20.59 -42.35
C ASN A 2 -63.30 19.32 -41.51
N THR A 3 -63.43 18.15 -42.11
CA THR A 3 -63.32 16.87 -41.34
C THR A 3 -61.95 16.16 -41.45
N CYS A 4 -61.08 16.67 -42.35
CA CYS A 4 -59.75 16.02 -42.58
C CYS A 4 -58.65 16.57 -41.65
N ILE A 5 -58.78 17.76 -41.14
CA ILE A 5 -57.75 18.42 -40.30
C ILE A 5 -57.77 17.89 -38.87
N LEU A 6 -58.95 17.53 -38.34
CA LEU A 6 -59.05 17.01 -36.97
C LEU A 6 -58.52 15.58 -36.77
N LYS A 7 -58.51 14.77 -37.85
CA LYS A 7 -57.95 13.41 -37.75
C LYS A 7 -56.42 13.41 -37.62
N ASN A 8 -55.76 14.35 -38.27
CA ASN A 8 -54.30 14.43 -38.24
C ASN A 8 -53.73 14.98 -36.89
N ILE A 9 -54.55 15.80 -36.20
CA ILE A 9 -54.15 16.33 -34.89
C ILE A 9 -54.18 15.24 -33.81
N LYS A 10 -55.10 14.27 -33.89
CA LYS A 10 -55.13 13.14 -32.93
C LYS A 10 -53.94 12.23 -33.06
N TYR A 11 -53.42 11.98 -34.27
CA TYR A 11 -52.20 11.17 -34.44
C TYR A 11 -50.93 11.92 -34.09
N LEU A 12 -50.92 13.24 -34.24
CA LEU A 12 -49.78 14.05 -33.83
C LEU A 12 -49.60 14.09 -32.28
N LEU A 13 -50.73 14.15 -31.56
CA LEU A 13 -50.69 14.11 -30.07
C LEU A 13 -50.33 12.72 -29.51
N VAL A 14 -50.76 11.65 -30.17
CA VAL A 14 -50.38 10.28 -29.73
C VAL A 14 -48.92 10.00 -30.00
N PHE A 15 -48.37 10.52 -31.13
CA PHE A 15 -46.95 10.33 -31.45
C PHE A 15 -46.02 11.17 -30.52
N SER A 16 -46.48 12.35 -30.08
CA SER A 16 -45.74 13.17 -29.11
C SER A 16 -45.70 12.56 -27.71
N PHE A 17 -46.72 11.76 -27.33
CA PHE A 17 -46.76 11.11 -26.02
C PHE A 17 -45.87 9.86 -25.93
N PHE A 18 -45.62 9.18 -27.07
CA PHE A 18 -44.73 8.03 -27.15
C PHE A 18 -43.22 8.40 -27.17
N LEU A 19 -42.90 9.65 -27.58
CA LEU A 19 -41.51 10.15 -27.56
C LEU A 19 -41.02 10.60 -26.18
N LEU A 20 -41.92 10.73 -25.19
CA LEU A 20 -41.58 11.13 -23.82
C LEU A 20 -41.31 9.93 -22.88
N MET A 21 -41.53 8.68 -23.34
CA MET A 21 -41.28 7.48 -22.52
C MET A 21 -39.98 6.75 -22.87
N ALA A 22 -39.18 7.28 -23.82
CA ALA A 22 -37.91 6.66 -24.22
C ALA A 22 -36.67 7.40 -23.64
N SER A 23 -36.85 8.17 -22.57
CA SER A 23 -35.77 8.87 -21.92
C SER A 23 -35.76 8.61 -20.39
N CYS A 24 -35.59 7.35 -20.02
CA CYS A 24 -35.19 6.97 -18.68
C CYS A 24 -34.62 5.54 -18.71
N SER A 25 -33.46 5.37 -19.33
CA SER A 25 -32.49 4.37 -18.97
C SER A 25 -31.12 5.00 -19.20
N SER A 26 -30.82 6.08 -18.47
CA SER A 26 -29.48 6.31 -18.05
C SER A 26 -29.24 5.23 -17.00
N ASP A 27 -28.59 4.14 -17.39
CA ASP A 27 -27.74 3.40 -16.49
C ASP A 27 -26.68 4.41 -15.99
N ASP A 28 -27.09 5.23 -15.02
CA ASP A 28 -26.17 5.86 -14.10
C ASP A 28 -25.55 4.70 -13.32
N ASN A 29 -24.58 4.03 -13.92
CA ASN A 29 -23.47 3.47 -13.18
C ASN A 29 -22.81 4.66 -12.47
N ILE A 30 -23.45 5.11 -11.40
CA ILE A 30 -22.80 5.92 -10.38
C ILE A 30 -21.74 4.98 -9.82
N GLU A 31 -20.54 5.02 -10.41
CA GLU A 31 -19.35 4.49 -9.77
C GLU A 31 -19.35 5.11 -8.38
N LYS A 32 -19.68 4.29 -7.38
CA LYS A 32 -19.78 4.69 -5.99
C LYS A 32 -18.38 5.04 -5.54
N LYS A 33 -17.99 6.27 -5.76
CA LYS A 33 -16.67 6.77 -5.39
C LYS A 33 -16.55 6.67 -3.88
N GLU A 34 -15.70 5.77 -3.42
CA GLU A 34 -15.45 5.55 -2.01
C GLU A 34 -15.11 6.87 -1.31
N SER A 35 -15.76 7.12 -0.19
CA SER A 35 -15.40 8.25 0.64
C SER A 35 -14.03 8.00 1.28
N PRO A 36 -13.21 9.02 1.55
CA PRO A 36 -11.94 8.85 2.24
C PRO A 36 -12.05 8.10 3.57
N THR A 37 -13.18 8.23 4.25
CA THR A 37 -13.47 7.54 5.52
C THR A 37 -13.70 6.04 5.30
N GLU A 38 -14.41 5.66 4.25
CA GLU A 38 -14.68 4.28 3.87
C GLU A 38 -13.38 3.56 3.46
N ALA A 39 -12.54 4.21 2.66
CA ALA A 39 -11.23 3.68 2.29
C ALA A 39 -10.32 3.43 3.52
N ILE A 40 -10.36 4.29 4.54
CA ILE A 40 -9.62 4.08 5.79
C ILE A 40 -10.17 2.86 6.55
N ASP A 41 -11.49 2.65 6.59
CA ASP A 41 -12.08 1.48 7.23
C ASP A 41 -11.68 0.18 6.54
N LEU A 42 -11.66 0.16 5.21
CA LEU A 42 -11.17 -0.97 4.43
C LEU A 42 -9.67 -1.22 4.69
N ALA A 43 -8.86 -0.16 4.74
CA ALA A 43 -7.44 -0.28 5.08
C ALA A 43 -7.24 -0.89 6.47
N ARG A 44 -7.97 -0.44 7.48
CA ARG A 44 -7.91 -0.97 8.86
C ARG A 44 -8.24 -2.46 8.93
N ASN A 45 -9.21 -2.91 8.15
CA ASN A 45 -9.64 -4.29 8.14
C ASN A 45 -8.61 -5.22 7.48
N PHE A 46 -7.92 -4.75 6.46
CA PHE A 46 -7.00 -5.59 5.72
C PHE A 46 -5.53 -5.36 6.09
N LEU A 47 -5.06 -4.11 6.12
CA LEU A 47 -3.67 -3.77 6.44
C LEU A 47 -3.48 -3.76 7.97
N THR A 48 -3.54 -4.91 8.60
CA THR A 48 -3.43 -5.09 10.05
C THR A 48 -2.73 -6.39 10.42
N GLY A 49 -2.03 -6.37 11.57
CA GLY A 49 -1.25 -7.51 12.05
C GLY A 49 0.05 -7.68 11.27
N ASP A 50 0.57 -8.90 11.28
CA ASP A 50 1.79 -9.26 10.57
C ASP A 50 1.53 -9.44 9.07
N ILE A 51 2.36 -8.80 8.26
CA ILE A 51 2.32 -8.84 6.81
C ILE A 51 3.74 -9.04 6.29
N VAL A 52 3.93 -10.05 5.45
CA VAL A 52 5.20 -10.35 4.81
C VAL A 52 5.25 -9.72 3.43
N LEU A 53 6.25 -8.89 3.22
CA LEU A 53 6.51 -8.17 1.96
C LEU A 53 7.93 -8.46 1.49
N SER A 54 8.14 -8.39 0.19
CA SER A 54 9.48 -8.42 -0.40
C SER A 54 10.08 -7.03 -0.39
N THR A 55 11.24 -6.85 0.25
CA THR A 55 11.91 -5.55 0.35
C THR A 55 13.33 -5.59 -0.18
N HIS A 56 13.81 -4.44 -0.62
CA HIS A 56 15.18 -4.22 -0.99
C HIS A 56 15.82 -3.23 -0.01
N ALA A 57 16.91 -3.63 0.62
CA ALA A 57 17.66 -2.76 1.50
C ALA A 57 18.80 -2.08 0.73
N THR A 58 19.00 -0.79 0.96
CA THR A 58 20.12 -0.01 0.42
C THR A 58 20.95 0.59 1.54
N LEU A 59 22.24 0.66 1.33
CA LEU A 59 23.19 1.38 2.18
C LEU A 59 23.98 2.34 1.30
N ASN A 60 23.88 3.65 1.56
CA ASN A 60 24.46 4.70 0.71
C ASN A 60 24.05 4.56 -0.78
N GLY A 61 22.80 4.16 -1.05
CA GLY A 61 22.29 3.96 -2.41
C GLY A 61 22.74 2.66 -3.09
N VAL A 62 23.56 1.83 -2.43
CA VAL A 62 23.99 0.52 -2.94
C VAL A 62 23.03 -0.55 -2.45
N ASN A 63 22.45 -1.32 -3.38
CA ASN A 63 21.57 -2.44 -3.04
C ASN A 63 22.36 -3.52 -2.25
N LYS A 64 21.85 -3.87 -1.08
CA LYS A 64 22.43 -4.89 -0.17
C LYS A 64 21.63 -6.19 -0.16
N THR A 65 20.46 -6.20 -0.76
CA THR A 65 19.61 -7.40 -0.83
C THR A 65 20.11 -8.37 -1.89
N LEU A 66 20.79 -7.90 -2.95
CA LEU A 66 21.38 -8.61 -4.07
C LEU A 66 20.36 -9.37 -4.94
N LEU A 67 19.45 -10.15 -4.35
CA LEU A 67 18.48 -10.95 -5.10
C LEU A 67 17.36 -10.06 -5.67
N PRO A 68 17.01 -10.22 -6.95
CA PRO A 68 15.95 -9.43 -7.60
C PRO A 68 14.55 -9.61 -6.95
N THR A 69 14.33 -10.76 -6.31
CA THR A 69 13.06 -11.08 -5.63
C THR A 69 12.86 -10.30 -4.34
N GLY A 70 13.88 -9.60 -3.85
CA GLY A 70 13.86 -8.95 -2.56
C GLY A 70 14.01 -9.93 -1.38
N CYS A 71 14.15 -9.39 -0.18
CA CYS A 71 14.18 -10.13 1.07
C CYS A 71 12.76 -10.22 1.65
N PRO A 72 12.24 -11.40 2.00
CA PRO A 72 11.01 -11.52 2.76
C PRO A 72 11.16 -10.79 4.09
N THR A 73 10.33 -9.81 4.34
CA THR A 73 10.40 -8.94 5.51
C THR A 73 9.02 -8.87 6.16
N ARG A 74 8.96 -9.16 7.45
CA ARG A 74 7.71 -9.18 8.22
C ARG A 74 7.53 -7.86 8.94
N PHE A 75 6.55 -7.07 8.49
CA PHE A 75 6.10 -5.85 9.13
C PHE A 75 4.85 -6.12 9.97
N ASN A 76 4.73 -5.46 11.12
CA ASN A 76 3.50 -5.43 11.89
C ASN A 76 2.83 -4.07 11.73
N PHE A 77 1.52 -4.08 11.43
CA PHE A 77 0.66 -2.90 11.32
C PHE A 77 -0.35 -2.90 12.45
N THR A 78 -0.26 -1.95 13.35
CA THR A 78 -1.17 -1.82 14.51
C THR A 78 -1.91 -0.49 14.44
N TRP A 79 -3.22 -0.54 14.24
CA TRP A 79 -4.05 0.67 14.14
C TRP A 79 -4.36 1.28 15.49
N SER A 80 -4.35 2.61 15.54
CA SER A 80 -4.73 3.39 16.73
C SER A 80 -6.20 3.15 17.08
N THR A 81 -6.49 3.07 18.38
CA THR A 81 -7.85 3.00 18.92
C THR A 81 -8.48 4.38 19.10
N THR A 82 -7.67 5.43 19.11
CA THR A 82 -8.11 6.82 19.38
C THR A 82 -8.14 7.68 18.12
N GLU A 83 -7.30 7.39 17.14
CA GLU A 83 -7.20 8.15 15.88
C GLU A 83 -7.39 7.22 14.68
N LYS A 84 -8.55 7.36 14.00
CA LYS A 84 -9.01 6.43 12.96
C LYS A 84 -8.01 6.22 11.82
N GLN A 85 -7.33 7.29 11.38
CA GLN A 85 -6.37 7.24 10.27
C GLN A 85 -4.94 6.88 10.68
N ALA A 86 -4.67 6.71 11.96
CA ALA A 86 -3.33 6.46 12.46
C ALA A 86 -3.06 4.98 12.72
N PHE A 87 -1.84 4.55 12.43
CA PHE A 87 -1.34 3.22 12.73
C PHE A 87 0.17 3.28 13.03
N THR A 88 0.66 2.29 13.75
CA THR A 88 2.08 2.05 13.95
C THR A 88 2.56 0.97 13.00
N ILE A 89 3.66 1.21 12.29
CA ILE A 89 4.39 0.19 11.55
C ILE A 89 5.64 -0.20 12.35
N LYS A 90 5.83 -1.51 12.52
CA LYS A 90 6.96 -2.07 13.26
C LYS A 90 7.66 -3.12 12.41
N LEU A 91 8.99 -3.14 12.48
CA LEU A 91 9.85 -4.18 11.95
C LEU A 91 10.79 -4.61 13.08
N GLU A 92 10.81 -5.89 13.42
CA GLU A 92 11.61 -6.42 14.53
C GLU A 92 12.79 -7.24 14.00
N ASP A 93 13.92 -7.14 14.70
CA ASP A 93 15.12 -7.97 14.51
C ASP A 93 15.61 -8.06 13.07
N PHE A 94 15.52 -6.95 12.35
CA PHE A 94 15.90 -6.88 10.96
C PHE A 94 17.41 -6.64 10.82
N THR A 95 18.05 -7.44 9.98
CA THR A 95 19.48 -7.31 9.64
C THR A 95 19.64 -7.01 8.15
N ILE A 96 20.51 -6.06 7.81
CA ILE A 96 20.77 -5.66 6.41
C ILE A 96 22.15 -6.21 6.02
N GLY A 97 22.14 -7.22 5.13
CA GLY A 97 23.36 -7.84 4.64
C GLY A 97 24.19 -8.43 5.79
N GLU A 98 25.48 -8.06 5.87
CA GLU A 98 26.42 -8.57 6.88
C GLU A 98 26.57 -7.62 8.09
N MET A 99 25.55 -6.83 8.40
CA MET A 99 25.59 -5.93 9.57
C MET A 99 25.70 -6.77 10.85
N PRO A 100 26.64 -6.42 11.77
CA PRO A 100 26.86 -7.19 12.99
C PRO A 100 25.83 -6.89 14.09
N PHE A 101 24.70 -6.29 13.76
CA PHE A 101 23.63 -5.92 14.68
C PHE A 101 22.29 -6.01 13.96
N SER A 102 21.23 -6.25 14.72
CA SER A 102 19.86 -6.13 14.28
C SER A 102 19.27 -4.77 14.64
N ILE A 103 18.24 -4.39 13.92
CA ILE A 103 17.46 -3.18 14.22
C ILE A 103 16.01 -3.55 14.44
N THR A 104 15.39 -2.89 15.42
CA THR A 104 13.94 -2.82 15.50
C THR A 104 13.53 -1.41 15.12
N TYR A 105 12.64 -1.30 14.14
CA TYR A 105 12.09 -0.03 13.66
C TYR A 105 10.66 0.12 14.11
N VAL A 106 10.30 1.33 14.56
CA VAL A 106 8.93 1.70 14.96
C VAL A 106 8.62 3.09 14.44
N CYS A 107 7.48 3.25 13.79
CA CYS A 107 7.02 4.57 13.33
C CYS A 107 5.50 4.66 13.33
N ASP A 108 4.99 5.73 13.93
CA ASP A 108 3.58 6.09 13.80
C ASP A 108 3.36 6.82 12.49
N ALA A 109 2.39 6.34 11.73
CA ALA A 109 2.03 6.87 10.42
C ALA A 109 0.53 7.19 10.34
N LYS A 110 0.17 8.08 9.42
CA LYS A 110 -1.23 8.44 9.15
C LYS A 110 -1.58 8.23 7.70
N CYS A 111 -2.73 7.61 7.47
CA CYS A 111 -3.34 7.53 6.15
C CYS A 111 -4.00 8.86 5.77
N MET A 112 -3.84 9.23 4.51
CA MET A 112 -4.38 10.45 3.92
C MET A 112 -4.80 10.19 2.46
N PRO A 113 -5.79 10.95 1.94
CA PRO A 113 -6.09 10.94 0.52
C PRO A 113 -4.89 11.38 -0.33
N LEU A 114 -4.82 10.90 -1.57
CA LEU A 114 -3.83 11.35 -2.54
C LEU A 114 -4.10 12.78 -2.98
N ASN A 115 -3.04 13.55 -3.19
CA ASN A 115 -3.14 14.85 -3.85
C ASN A 115 -3.26 14.70 -5.38
N SER A 116 -3.44 15.80 -6.11
CA SER A 116 -3.65 15.81 -7.55
C SER A 116 -2.47 15.27 -8.37
N TRP A 117 -1.24 15.37 -7.86
CA TRP A 117 -0.05 14.83 -8.51
C TRP A 117 0.05 13.31 -8.30
N GLU A 118 -0.14 12.86 -7.07
CA GLU A 118 -0.10 11.44 -6.71
C GLU A 118 -1.16 10.65 -7.48
N LYS A 119 -2.35 11.22 -7.74
CA LYS A 119 -3.41 10.61 -8.56
C LYS A 119 -3.04 10.39 -10.03
N LYS A 120 -2.01 11.07 -10.54
CA LYS A 120 -1.51 10.84 -11.90
C LYS A 120 -0.65 9.58 -11.98
N GLU A 121 0.03 9.25 -10.91
CA GLU A 121 0.89 8.08 -10.78
C GLU A 121 0.07 6.87 -10.32
N TYR A 122 -0.69 7.03 -9.23
CA TYR A 122 -1.57 6.01 -8.64
C TYR A 122 -2.98 6.17 -9.19
N LYS A 123 -3.21 5.56 -10.37
CA LYS A 123 -4.47 5.66 -11.09
C LYS A 123 -5.52 4.72 -10.52
N GLY A 124 -6.81 5.10 -10.68
CA GLY A 124 -7.95 4.35 -10.17
C GLY A 124 -8.33 4.74 -8.74
N ASP A 125 -9.40 4.11 -8.25
CA ASP A 125 -9.93 4.37 -6.92
C ASP A 125 -9.28 3.49 -5.85
N GLY A 126 -9.50 3.83 -4.58
CA GLY A 126 -9.03 3.05 -3.43
C GLY A 126 -7.61 3.36 -2.95
N TRP A 127 -6.88 4.25 -3.61
CA TRP A 127 -5.53 4.61 -3.18
C TRP A 127 -5.52 5.57 -2.00
N LEU A 128 -4.78 5.20 -0.97
CA LEU A 128 -4.40 6.02 0.17
C LEU A 128 -2.88 6.18 0.19
N LYS A 129 -2.40 7.34 0.62
CA LYS A 129 -1.01 7.48 1.03
C LYS A 129 -0.89 7.39 2.53
N PHE A 130 0.27 7.01 3.02
CA PHE A 130 0.59 7.10 4.43
C PHE A 130 1.98 7.69 4.64
N ASN A 131 2.14 8.40 5.75
CA ASN A 131 3.38 9.05 6.11
C ASN A 131 3.55 9.09 7.63
N GLY A 132 4.77 8.79 8.09
CA GLY A 132 5.21 8.92 9.47
C GLY A 132 6.62 9.49 9.50
N THR A 133 6.87 10.52 10.33
CA THR A 133 8.14 11.27 10.34
C THR A 133 8.87 11.23 11.69
N ASN A 134 8.25 10.66 12.71
CA ASN A 134 8.78 10.63 14.08
C ASN A 134 9.10 9.19 14.52
N GLY A 135 9.57 8.37 13.56
CA GLY A 135 9.98 7.01 13.86
C GLY A 135 11.31 6.95 14.60
N TYR A 136 11.56 5.81 15.21
CA TYR A 136 12.83 5.52 15.86
C TYR A 136 13.28 4.11 15.54
N ILE A 137 14.56 3.87 15.69
CA ILE A 137 15.14 2.53 15.66
C ILE A 137 15.79 2.21 16.99
N VAL A 138 15.74 0.94 17.35
CA VAL A 138 16.52 0.37 18.44
C VAL A 138 17.60 -0.50 17.81
N LEU A 139 18.84 -0.13 18.05
CA LEU A 139 20.01 -0.94 17.69
C LEU A 139 20.36 -1.82 18.88
N GLU A 140 20.46 -3.12 18.66
CA GLU A 140 20.97 -4.03 19.65
C GLU A 140 22.38 -4.50 19.25
N LYS A 141 23.36 -4.01 19.98
CA LYS A 141 24.77 -4.41 19.81
C LYS A 141 25.33 -4.81 21.16
N ASP A 142 25.89 -6.04 21.22
CA ASP A 142 26.53 -6.58 22.42
C ASP A 142 25.62 -6.55 23.66
N GLY A 143 24.29 -6.78 23.46
CA GLY A 143 23.30 -6.77 24.53
C GLY A 143 22.99 -5.37 25.08
N LYS A 144 23.40 -4.30 24.42
CA LYS A 144 23.12 -2.92 24.80
C LYS A 144 22.26 -2.23 23.76
N PRO A 145 20.97 -1.91 24.08
CA PRO A 145 20.12 -1.16 23.17
C PRO A 145 20.55 0.30 23.07
N SER A 146 20.54 0.83 21.85
CA SER A 146 20.71 2.25 21.56
C SER A 146 19.56 2.74 20.71
N ILE A 147 18.92 3.84 21.10
CA ILE A 147 17.77 4.42 20.40
C ILE A 147 18.23 5.57 19.51
N MET A 148 17.85 5.53 18.24
CA MET A 148 18.05 6.61 17.28
C MET A 148 16.69 7.08 16.74
N ASN A 149 16.43 8.38 16.83
CA ASN A 149 15.18 9.00 16.38
C ASN A 149 15.31 9.60 14.98
N GLY A 150 14.18 9.99 14.39
CA GLY A 150 14.12 10.72 13.11
C GLY A 150 14.00 9.82 11.89
N SER A 151 13.78 8.51 12.08
CA SER A 151 13.40 7.64 10.99
C SER A 151 12.01 7.99 10.47
N PHE A 152 11.74 7.67 9.20
CA PHE A 152 10.43 7.93 8.60
C PHE A 152 9.95 6.78 7.72
N VAL A 153 8.66 6.77 7.45
CA VAL A 153 8.02 5.92 6.44
C VAL A 153 7.17 6.77 5.53
N LYS A 154 7.17 6.46 4.25
CA LYS A 154 6.26 7.05 3.26
C LYS A 154 5.84 5.97 2.28
N GLY A 155 4.54 5.87 2.02
CA GLY A 155 4.04 4.86 1.11
C GLY A 155 2.62 5.09 0.64
N TYR A 156 2.16 4.11 -0.16
CA TYR A 156 0.85 4.10 -0.79
C TYR A 156 0.25 2.70 -0.68
N TYR A 157 -1.04 2.65 -0.46
CA TYR A 157 -1.81 1.43 -0.34
C TYR A 157 -3.14 1.56 -1.08
N ASN A 158 -3.49 0.55 -1.87
CA ASN A 158 -4.80 0.47 -2.52
C ASN A 158 -5.71 -0.50 -1.77
N VAL A 159 -6.83 -0.01 -1.28
CA VAL A 159 -7.76 -0.82 -0.48
C VAL A 159 -8.55 -1.83 -1.31
N ASN A 160 -8.64 -1.64 -2.63
CA ASN A 160 -9.39 -2.50 -3.55
C ASN A 160 -8.53 -3.63 -4.12
N THR A 161 -7.29 -3.33 -4.51
CA THR A 161 -6.35 -4.30 -5.11
C THR A 161 -5.38 -4.88 -4.10
N HIS A 162 -5.32 -4.31 -2.89
CA HIS A 162 -4.35 -4.63 -1.84
C HIS A 162 -2.89 -4.48 -2.26
N GLU A 163 -2.66 -3.63 -3.27
CA GLU A 163 -1.31 -3.25 -3.67
C GLU A 163 -0.72 -2.25 -2.68
N ILE A 164 0.56 -2.42 -2.39
CA ILE A 164 1.31 -1.58 -1.45
C ILE A 164 2.70 -1.31 -1.98
N ASN A 165 3.19 -0.09 -1.76
CA ASN A 165 4.60 0.24 -1.87
C ASN A 165 4.96 1.29 -0.81
N PHE A 166 6.19 1.25 -0.31
CA PHE A 166 6.68 2.24 0.65
C PHE A 166 8.19 2.22 0.79
N ILE A 167 8.71 3.28 1.36
CA ILE A 167 10.11 3.43 1.75
C ILE A 167 10.15 3.66 3.26
N VAL A 168 11.04 2.93 3.94
CA VAL A 168 11.48 3.21 5.30
C VAL A 168 12.89 3.78 5.22
N ASP A 169 13.10 4.98 5.76
CA ASP A 169 14.42 5.56 5.96
C ASP A 169 14.73 5.48 7.46
N TYR A 170 15.81 4.79 7.78
CA TYR A 170 16.18 4.54 9.18
C TYR A 170 16.91 5.69 9.84
N ASN A 171 17.19 6.77 9.09
CA ASN A 171 18.01 7.91 9.52
C ASN A 171 19.38 7.48 10.10
N MET A 172 19.92 6.39 9.57
CA MET A 172 21.19 5.81 10.01
C MET A 172 22.03 5.45 8.77
N MET A 173 23.18 6.06 8.60
CA MET A 173 24.16 5.76 7.53
C MET A 173 23.53 5.66 6.12
N ASN A 174 22.49 6.47 5.82
CA ASN A 174 21.69 6.38 4.59
C ASN A 174 21.15 4.95 4.30
N VAL A 175 20.76 4.24 5.35
CA VAL A 175 20.13 2.92 5.24
C VAL A 175 18.64 3.11 4.98
N ARG A 176 18.13 2.43 3.96
CA ARG A 176 16.70 2.41 3.58
C ARG A 176 16.25 1.00 3.28
N SER A 177 14.98 0.75 3.53
CA SER A 177 14.26 -0.41 2.97
C SER A 177 13.19 0.09 2.01
N GLU A 178 13.17 -0.47 0.82
CA GLU A 178 12.22 -0.16 -0.22
C GLU A 178 11.32 -1.37 -0.48
N CYS A 179 10.05 -1.21 -0.24
CA CYS A 179 9.00 -2.14 -0.64
C CYS A 179 8.46 -1.65 -1.98
N PHE A 180 8.89 -2.28 -3.08
CA PHE A 180 8.35 -1.96 -4.40
C PHE A 180 6.89 -2.40 -4.51
N LEU A 181 6.17 -1.83 -5.48
CA LEU A 181 4.76 -2.13 -5.69
C LEU A 181 4.51 -3.63 -5.80
N GLN A 182 3.72 -4.16 -4.89
CA GLN A 182 3.33 -5.56 -4.83
C GLN A 182 1.96 -5.72 -4.19
N THR A 183 1.26 -6.80 -4.54
CA THR A 183 0.00 -7.18 -3.88
C THR A 183 0.32 -7.92 -2.57
N ILE A 184 -0.39 -7.57 -1.51
CA ILE A 184 -0.28 -8.25 -0.21
C ILE A 184 -0.91 -9.64 -0.31
N ASP A 185 -0.14 -10.66 -0.02
CA ASP A 185 -0.61 -12.03 0.20
C ASP A 185 -0.48 -12.40 1.69
N LYS A 186 -1.59 -12.38 2.41
CA LYS A 186 -1.61 -12.72 3.85
C LYS A 186 -1.20 -14.16 4.16
N SER A 187 -1.28 -15.07 3.18
CA SER A 187 -0.84 -16.45 3.38
C SER A 187 0.69 -16.57 3.61
N ARG A 188 1.45 -15.57 3.20
CA ARG A 188 2.91 -15.51 3.41
C ARG A 188 3.30 -15.41 4.88
N THR A 189 2.45 -14.82 5.73
CA THR A 189 2.73 -14.69 7.17
C THR A 189 2.98 -16.03 7.83
N SER A 190 2.18 -17.06 7.51
CA SER A 190 2.37 -18.41 8.03
C SER A 190 3.54 -19.18 7.39
N LYS A 191 4.07 -18.68 6.28
CA LYS A 191 5.18 -19.28 5.53
C LYS A 191 6.49 -18.51 5.70
N PHE A 192 6.50 -17.47 6.52
CA PHE A 192 7.63 -16.54 6.62
C PHE A 192 8.96 -17.25 6.89
N ASP A 193 9.03 -18.14 7.87
CA ASP A 193 10.27 -18.81 8.23
C ASP A 193 10.81 -19.68 7.06
N ALA A 194 9.91 -20.34 6.33
CA ALA A 194 10.28 -21.14 5.16
C ALA A 194 10.74 -20.25 3.99
N GLU A 195 10.06 -19.14 3.73
CA GLU A 195 10.43 -18.16 2.70
C GLU A 195 11.76 -17.50 3.03
N PHE A 196 11.98 -17.13 4.28
CA PHE A 196 13.21 -16.50 4.75
C PHE A 196 14.40 -17.47 4.64
N LYS A 197 14.24 -18.71 5.10
CA LYS A 197 15.26 -19.76 4.94
C LYS A 197 15.62 -20.03 3.48
N LYS A 198 14.61 -20.03 2.59
CA LYS A 198 14.85 -20.16 1.16
C LYS A 198 15.64 -18.97 0.62
N TYR A 199 15.28 -17.74 1.00
CA TYR A 199 16.00 -16.53 0.63
C TYR A 199 17.47 -16.59 1.05
N GLU A 200 17.78 -17.03 2.28
CA GLU A 200 19.17 -17.18 2.76
C GLU A 200 19.96 -18.20 1.92
N ALA A 201 19.33 -19.32 1.56
CA ALA A 201 19.97 -20.33 0.71
C ALA A 201 20.22 -19.79 -0.71
N ASP A 202 19.24 -19.12 -1.31
CA ASP A 202 19.37 -18.52 -2.63
C ASP A 202 20.45 -17.40 -2.64
N LEU A 203 20.50 -16.59 -1.57
CA LEU A 203 21.52 -15.55 -1.41
C LEU A 203 22.93 -16.14 -1.29
N ALA A 204 23.10 -17.21 -0.52
CA ALA A 204 24.38 -17.89 -0.39
C ALA A 204 24.85 -18.50 -1.73
N ALA A 205 23.92 -19.10 -2.50
CA ALA A 205 24.19 -19.60 -3.84
C ALA A 205 24.61 -18.48 -4.79
N TYR A 206 23.85 -17.37 -4.80
CA TYR A 206 24.16 -16.19 -5.61
C TYR A 206 25.54 -15.60 -5.30
N LYS A 207 25.87 -15.42 -4.02
CA LYS A 207 27.20 -14.93 -3.60
C LYS A 207 28.32 -15.83 -4.09
N LYS A 208 28.15 -17.15 -3.93
CA LYS A 208 29.16 -18.15 -4.41
C LYS A 208 29.35 -18.07 -5.92
N GLU A 209 28.27 -17.95 -6.70
CA GLU A 209 28.30 -17.88 -8.17
C GLU A 209 29.01 -16.61 -8.66
N HIS A 210 28.86 -15.50 -7.94
CA HIS A 210 29.39 -14.18 -8.32
C HIS A 210 30.70 -13.81 -7.61
N GLY A 211 31.26 -14.68 -6.79
CA GLY A 211 32.52 -14.43 -6.08
C GLY A 211 32.44 -13.34 -5.00
N LEU A 212 31.26 -13.19 -4.35
CA LEU A 212 30.96 -12.18 -3.33
C LEU A 212 31.07 -12.76 -1.92
#